data_00baa266f61c6e64bc3aad476064cb8e
#
_entry.id   00baa266f61c6e64bc3aad476064cb8e
#
_cell.length_a   1.000
_cell.length_b   1.000
_cell.length_c   1.000
_cell.angle_alpha   90.00
_cell.angle_beta   90.00
_cell.angle_gamma   90.00
#
_symmetry.space_group_name_H-M   'P 1'
#
loop_
_entity.id
_entity.type
_entity.pdbx_description
1 polymer ?
#
loop_
_entity_poly.entity_id
_entity_poly.type
_entity_poly.pdbx_seq_one_letter_code
_entity_poly.pdbx_strand_id
1 'polypeptide(L)'
;KHLNNSIRYIMNPKKTNDGELIGGNSGFTPQEVYQVMMDTKLDWDKLEGRQGYHFVISFQPGEVNEEMAYQVIKEFCEEYLGDDFDYVFSIHNDQKHMHGHIVFNSVNRMSGYKYRYENGDWEKYIQPITNKICEKYGLPPLEFDAETRKGKSYAQWQADKKGAPTWKKIIRADIDYIISISGNEEEFISNMEKIGYQIRKGDSQKHGAYFSFRAMEQKRGWRSYNLGSGYHYEEILSRIRREKFVYKNPRSPRIRFYKMKRINTHQAVTQFQKKRIRKIYFV
;
A
#
# COMPACT_ATOMS: atom_id res chain seq x y z
N LYS A 1 1.02 -5.31 -22.92
CA LYS A 1 0.28 -6.44 -22.31
C LYS A 1 -0.41 -6.01 -21.00
N HIS A 2 0.29 -5.33 -20.07
CA HIS A 2 -0.30 -4.93 -18.78
C HIS A 2 -1.40 -3.87 -18.91
N LEU A 3 -1.23 -2.84 -19.76
CA LEU A 3 -2.25 -1.81 -19.97
C LEU A 3 -3.57 -2.40 -20.46
N ASN A 4 -3.54 -3.23 -21.50
CA ASN A 4 -4.73 -3.89 -22.04
C ASN A 4 -5.47 -4.74 -20.98
N ASN A 5 -4.68 -5.48 -20.16
CA ASN A 5 -5.27 -6.28 -19.09
C ASN A 5 -5.93 -5.41 -18.01
N SER A 6 -5.34 -4.26 -17.67
CA SER A 6 -5.93 -3.32 -16.71
C SER A 6 -7.23 -2.72 -17.25
N ILE A 7 -7.27 -2.32 -18.52
CA ILE A 7 -8.48 -1.79 -19.16
C ILE A 7 -9.59 -2.85 -19.16
N ARG A 8 -9.30 -4.07 -19.60
CA ARG A 8 -10.27 -5.18 -19.60
C ARG A 8 -10.77 -5.53 -18.20
N TYR A 9 -9.92 -5.42 -17.20
CA TYR A 9 -10.29 -5.69 -15.81
C TYR A 9 -11.29 -4.68 -15.27
N ILE A 10 -11.03 -3.38 -15.48
CA ILE A 10 -11.90 -2.34 -14.95
C ILE A 10 -13.22 -2.23 -15.74
N MET A 11 -13.21 -2.55 -17.02
CA MET A 11 -14.39 -2.50 -17.89
C MET A 11 -15.15 -3.85 -17.93
N ASN A 12 -14.97 -4.73 -16.95
CA ASN A 12 -15.65 -6.02 -16.91
C ASN A 12 -17.17 -5.82 -16.66
N PRO A 13 -18.07 -6.23 -17.58
CA PRO A 13 -19.50 -6.03 -17.45
C PRO A 13 -20.09 -6.60 -16.14
N LYS A 14 -19.57 -7.73 -15.66
CA LYS A 14 -20.02 -8.36 -14.41
C LYS A 14 -19.77 -7.54 -13.15
N LYS A 15 -19.01 -6.44 -13.24
CA LYS A 15 -18.60 -5.59 -12.12
C LYS A 15 -19.11 -4.16 -12.24
N THR A 16 -19.64 -3.80 -13.41
CA THR A 16 -19.96 -2.45 -13.82
C THR A 16 -21.41 -2.29 -14.24
N ASN A 17 -22.31 -3.12 -13.71
CA ASN A 17 -23.71 -3.15 -14.10
C ASN A 17 -23.85 -3.23 -15.62
N ASP A 18 -23.33 -4.30 -16.23
CA ASP A 18 -23.31 -4.53 -17.69
C ASP A 18 -22.71 -3.37 -18.53
N GLY A 19 -21.83 -2.57 -17.91
CA GLY A 19 -21.12 -1.47 -18.56
C GLY A 19 -21.73 -0.08 -18.32
N GLU A 20 -22.87 0.03 -17.65
CA GLU A 20 -23.51 1.33 -17.33
C GLU A 20 -22.64 2.21 -16.44
N LEU A 21 -21.80 1.59 -15.61
CA LEU A 21 -20.93 2.29 -14.65
C LEU A 21 -19.51 2.55 -15.21
N ILE A 22 -19.40 2.71 -16.52
CA ILE A 22 -18.14 3.03 -17.22
C ILE A 22 -18.24 4.43 -17.80
N GLY A 23 -17.17 5.20 -17.68
CA GLY A 23 -17.02 6.53 -18.27
C GLY A 23 -15.58 6.82 -18.69
N GLY A 24 -15.37 7.95 -19.34
CA GLY A 24 -14.06 8.37 -19.80
C GLY A 24 -14.10 9.13 -21.12
N ASN A 25 -12.92 9.43 -21.67
CA ASN A 25 -12.77 10.16 -22.93
C ASN A 25 -12.13 9.34 -24.06
N SER A 26 -11.89 8.03 -23.84
CA SER A 26 -11.05 7.21 -24.73
C SER A 26 -11.81 6.10 -25.47
N GLY A 27 -13.13 6.01 -25.34
CA GLY A 27 -13.96 5.01 -26.02
C GLY A 27 -14.85 4.22 -25.08
N PHE A 28 -15.70 3.36 -25.67
CA PHE A 28 -16.75 2.60 -24.97
C PHE A 28 -16.43 1.11 -24.82
N THR A 29 -15.43 0.62 -25.54
CA THR A 29 -14.99 -0.77 -25.46
C THR A 29 -13.52 -0.87 -25.03
N PRO A 30 -13.11 -1.98 -24.36
CA PRO A 30 -11.71 -2.16 -23.98
C PRO A 30 -10.71 -2.06 -25.15
N GLN A 31 -11.14 -2.45 -26.35
CA GLN A 31 -10.35 -2.39 -27.56
C GLN A 31 -10.15 -0.95 -28.03
N GLU A 32 -11.22 -0.17 -28.08
CA GLU A 32 -11.17 1.26 -28.45
C GLU A 32 -10.29 2.04 -27.48
N VAL A 33 -10.52 1.91 -26.18
CA VAL A 33 -9.72 2.58 -25.14
C VAL A 33 -8.24 2.24 -25.28
N TYR A 34 -7.92 0.96 -25.47
CA TYR A 34 -6.53 0.54 -25.68
C TYR A 34 -5.94 1.15 -26.94
N GLN A 35 -6.69 1.15 -28.05
CA GLN A 35 -6.22 1.70 -29.32
C GLN A 35 -5.95 3.21 -29.22
N VAL A 36 -6.89 3.98 -28.68
CA VAL A 36 -6.73 5.43 -28.48
C VAL A 36 -5.48 5.74 -27.65
N MET A 37 -5.28 5.02 -26.53
CA MET A 37 -4.09 5.21 -25.71
C MET A 37 -2.80 4.82 -26.43
N MET A 38 -2.84 3.86 -27.34
CA MET A 38 -1.66 3.47 -28.15
C MET A 38 -1.41 4.45 -29.28
N ASP A 39 -2.45 4.96 -29.93
CA ASP A 39 -2.33 5.95 -30.99
C ASP A 39 -1.67 7.23 -30.47
N THR A 40 -2.12 7.75 -29.32
CA THR A 40 -1.43 8.87 -28.64
C THR A 40 0.07 8.61 -28.42
N LYS A 41 0.45 7.38 -28.05
CA LYS A 41 1.87 7.04 -27.88
C LYS A 41 2.63 6.96 -29.19
N LEU A 42 1.98 6.51 -30.26
CA LEU A 42 2.55 6.45 -31.60
C LEU A 42 2.77 7.85 -32.13
N ASP A 43 1.78 8.73 -31.99
CA ASP A 43 1.87 10.14 -32.46
C ASP A 43 3.04 10.90 -31.83
N TRP A 44 3.38 10.57 -30.60
CA TRP A 44 4.47 11.20 -29.85
C TRP A 44 5.76 10.37 -29.78
N ASP A 45 5.84 9.22 -30.46
CA ASP A 45 6.97 8.26 -30.37
C ASP A 45 7.36 7.88 -28.94
N LYS A 46 6.35 7.55 -28.10
CA LYS A 46 6.50 7.25 -26.66
C LYS A 46 6.07 5.84 -26.28
N LEU A 47 6.37 4.84 -27.10
CA LEU A 47 5.98 3.43 -26.91
C LEU A 47 6.72 2.76 -25.75
N GLU A 48 7.87 3.24 -25.36
CA GLU A 48 8.73 2.62 -24.36
C GLU A 48 8.35 2.95 -22.92
N GLY A 49 8.74 2.09 -21.99
CA GLY A 49 8.61 2.28 -20.54
C GLY A 49 7.18 2.10 -20.03
N ARG A 50 6.78 2.87 -19.02
CA ARG A 50 5.45 2.76 -18.39
C ARG A 50 4.36 3.16 -19.39
N GLN A 51 3.35 2.30 -19.50
CA GLN A 51 2.28 2.41 -20.51
C GLN A 51 1.02 3.12 -20.00
N GLY A 52 0.77 3.09 -18.71
CA GLY A 52 -0.38 3.74 -18.10
C GLY A 52 -0.32 3.68 -16.58
N TYR A 53 -1.28 4.33 -15.96
CA TYR A 53 -1.45 4.37 -14.52
C TYR A 53 -2.83 3.87 -14.15
N HIS A 54 -2.95 3.30 -12.96
CA HIS A 54 -4.19 2.78 -12.44
C HIS A 54 -4.42 3.34 -11.04
N PHE A 55 -5.42 4.18 -10.87
CA PHE A 55 -5.85 4.74 -9.59
C PHE A 55 -7.10 4.03 -9.10
N VAL A 56 -7.26 3.92 -7.81
CA VAL A 56 -8.46 3.36 -7.17
C VAL A 56 -8.92 4.30 -6.06
N ILE A 57 -10.16 4.74 -6.14
CA ILE A 57 -10.82 5.52 -5.09
C ILE A 57 -11.90 4.63 -4.48
N SER A 58 -11.79 4.37 -3.18
CA SER A 58 -12.72 3.52 -2.44
C SER A 58 -13.57 4.35 -1.48
N PHE A 59 -14.87 4.07 -1.45
CA PHE A 59 -15.83 4.67 -0.51
C PHE A 59 -16.05 3.74 0.68
N GLN A 60 -16.60 4.25 1.77
CA GLN A 60 -17.02 3.39 2.87
C GLN A 60 -18.33 2.64 2.52
N PRO A 61 -18.57 1.45 3.11
CA PRO A 61 -19.83 0.75 2.90
C PRO A 61 -21.04 1.62 3.28
N GLY A 62 -21.96 1.80 2.32
CA GLY A 62 -23.17 2.60 2.51
C GLY A 62 -22.98 4.12 2.45
N GLU A 63 -21.78 4.59 2.13
CA GLU A 63 -21.48 6.03 2.05
C GLU A 63 -21.99 6.67 0.76
N VAL A 64 -21.95 5.94 -0.34
CA VAL A 64 -22.40 6.39 -1.66
C VAL A 64 -23.22 5.30 -2.35
N ASN A 65 -24.14 5.72 -3.21
CA ASN A 65 -24.76 4.85 -4.21
C ASN A 65 -23.93 4.86 -5.50
N GLU A 66 -24.35 4.07 -6.48
CA GLU A 66 -23.66 3.93 -7.78
C GLU A 66 -23.59 5.26 -8.54
N GLU A 67 -24.69 5.99 -8.59
CA GLU A 67 -24.79 7.29 -9.25
C GLU A 67 -23.80 8.32 -8.65
N MET A 68 -23.82 8.45 -7.33
CA MET A 68 -22.91 9.38 -6.63
C MET A 68 -21.46 8.96 -6.81
N ALA A 69 -21.16 7.66 -6.71
CA ALA A 69 -19.81 7.16 -6.95
C ALA A 69 -19.33 7.47 -8.37
N TYR A 70 -20.21 7.29 -9.37
CA TYR A 70 -19.93 7.62 -10.76
C TYR A 70 -19.63 9.11 -10.94
N GLN A 71 -20.47 10.00 -10.40
CA GLN A 71 -20.27 11.44 -10.53
C GLN A 71 -18.98 11.92 -9.83
N VAL A 72 -18.68 11.43 -8.63
CA VAL A 72 -17.43 11.77 -7.91
C VAL A 72 -16.20 11.35 -8.72
N ILE A 73 -16.19 10.15 -9.28
CA ILE A 73 -15.05 9.67 -10.06
C ILE A 73 -14.93 10.42 -11.40
N LYS A 74 -16.05 10.71 -12.04
CA LYS A 74 -16.10 11.49 -13.26
C LYS A 74 -15.50 12.89 -13.05
N GLU A 75 -15.98 13.62 -12.06
CA GLU A 75 -15.46 14.95 -11.74
C GLU A 75 -13.97 14.93 -11.36
N PHE A 76 -13.54 13.91 -10.63
CA PHE A 76 -12.11 13.74 -10.34
C PHE A 76 -11.30 13.55 -11.62
N CYS A 77 -11.75 12.74 -12.57
CA CYS A 77 -11.06 12.55 -13.83
C CYS A 77 -11.05 13.85 -14.67
N GLU A 78 -12.16 14.54 -14.73
CA GLU A 78 -12.28 15.82 -15.46
C GLU A 78 -11.38 16.91 -14.88
N GLU A 79 -11.28 17.02 -13.56
CA GLU A 79 -10.45 18.04 -12.90
C GLU A 79 -8.96 17.67 -12.87
N TYR A 80 -8.62 16.38 -12.66
CA TYR A 80 -7.24 15.95 -12.50
C TYR A 80 -6.54 15.59 -13.81
N LEU A 81 -7.25 14.94 -14.73
CA LEU A 81 -6.70 14.48 -16.01
C LEU A 81 -7.15 15.36 -17.18
N GLY A 82 -8.36 15.89 -17.11
CA GLY A 82 -8.94 16.79 -18.10
C GLY A 82 -8.84 16.25 -19.53
N ASP A 83 -8.55 17.15 -20.43
CA ASP A 83 -8.28 16.84 -21.83
C ASP A 83 -6.82 16.48 -22.12
N ASP A 84 -5.96 16.52 -21.10
CA ASP A 84 -4.54 16.26 -21.23
C ASP A 84 -4.21 14.78 -21.37
N PHE A 85 -5.01 13.92 -20.80
CA PHE A 85 -4.77 12.47 -20.81
C PHE A 85 -5.97 11.69 -21.33
N ASP A 86 -5.68 10.63 -22.10
CA ASP A 86 -6.68 9.61 -22.39
C ASP A 86 -6.95 8.80 -21.14
N TYR A 87 -8.21 8.63 -20.76
CA TYR A 87 -8.60 7.86 -19.59
C TYR A 87 -9.91 7.13 -19.76
N VAL A 88 -10.06 6.10 -18.98
CA VAL A 88 -11.32 5.37 -18.74
C VAL A 88 -11.44 5.13 -17.24
N PHE A 89 -12.64 5.26 -16.72
CA PHE A 89 -12.94 4.89 -15.35
C PHE A 89 -14.15 3.97 -15.27
N SER A 90 -14.27 3.27 -14.17
CA SER A 90 -15.44 2.44 -13.88
C SER A 90 -15.72 2.38 -12.38
N ILE A 91 -16.99 2.20 -12.02
CA ILE A 91 -17.39 1.89 -10.66
C ILE A 91 -17.65 0.40 -10.57
N HIS A 92 -17.03 -0.25 -9.59
CA HIS A 92 -17.28 -1.64 -9.26
C HIS A 92 -18.19 -1.75 -8.04
N ASN A 93 -19.23 -2.52 -8.17
CA ASN A 93 -20.25 -2.80 -7.14
C ASN A 93 -20.20 -4.26 -6.63
N ASP A 94 -19.19 -5.03 -7.05
CA ASP A 94 -19.01 -6.46 -6.70
C ASP A 94 -18.51 -6.70 -5.26
N GLN A 95 -18.31 -5.65 -4.49
CA GLN A 95 -17.86 -5.71 -3.09
C GLN A 95 -18.87 -5.01 -2.16
N LYS A 96 -18.68 -5.17 -0.84
CA LYS A 96 -19.52 -4.51 0.18
C LYS A 96 -19.42 -2.97 0.15
N HIS A 97 -18.51 -2.42 -0.60
CA HIS A 97 -18.25 -0.99 -0.72
C HIS A 97 -18.02 -0.63 -2.19
N MET A 98 -18.51 0.51 -2.59
CA MET A 98 -18.25 1.05 -3.93
C MET A 98 -16.80 1.45 -4.06
N HIS A 99 -16.21 1.17 -5.21
CA HIS A 99 -14.86 1.64 -5.54
C HIS A 99 -14.74 1.95 -7.02
N GLY A 100 -14.15 3.10 -7.31
CA GLY A 100 -13.87 3.55 -8.66
C GLY A 100 -12.45 3.19 -9.07
N HIS A 101 -12.31 2.63 -10.25
CA HIS A 101 -11.04 2.39 -10.93
C HIS A 101 -10.85 3.40 -12.04
N ILE A 102 -9.67 3.99 -12.15
CA ILE A 102 -9.30 4.93 -13.18
C ILE A 102 -8.03 4.42 -13.85
N VAL A 103 -8.07 4.14 -15.14
CA VAL A 103 -6.89 3.82 -15.95
C VAL A 103 -6.67 4.95 -16.94
N PHE A 104 -5.47 5.53 -16.94
CA PHE A 104 -5.14 6.60 -17.86
C PHE A 104 -3.77 6.40 -18.53
N ASN A 105 -3.63 7.05 -19.68
CA ASN A 105 -2.43 6.97 -20.49
C ASN A 105 -1.22 7.56 -19.77
N SER A 106 -0.05 6.99 -19.98
CA SER A 106 1.19 7.55 -19.45
C SER A 106 1.69 8.76 -20.24
N VAL A 107 1.14 9.03 -21.41
CA VAL A 107 1.54 10.13 -22.28
C VAL A 107 0.42 11.16 -22.32
N ASN A 108 0.77 12.42 -22.06
CA ASN A 108 -0.10 13.58 -22.23
C ASN A 108 -0.34 13.78 -23.74
N ARG A 109 -1.61 13.75 -24.18
CA ARG A 109 -1.96 13.81 -25.60
C ARG A 109 -1.74 15.18 -26.24
N MET A 110 -1.66 16.24 -25.41
CA MET A 110 -1.44 17.60 -25.89
C MET A 110 0.04 17.96 -26.00
N SER A 111 0.88 17.44 -25.12
CA SER A 111 2.29 17.83 -25.00
C SER A 111 3.29 16.70 -25.27
N GLY A 112 2.84 15.44 -25.30
CA GLY A 112 3.72 14.27 -25.42
C GLY A 112 4.58 13.97 -24.20
N TYR A 113 4.48 14.76 -23.14
CA TYR A 113 5.22 14.45 -21.92
C TYR A 113 4.62 13.25 -21.21
N LYS A 114 5.52 12.42 -20.63
CA LYS A 114 5.07 11.31 -19.80
C LYS A 114 4.71 11.79 -18.41
N TYR A 115 3.54 11.38 -17.94
CA TYR A 115 3.12 11.56 -16.56
C TYR A 115 4.18 11.00 -15.61
N ARG A 116 4.50 11.76 -14.59
CA ARG A 116 5.36 11.36 -13.48
C ARG A 116 4.64 11.67 -12.20
N TYR A 117 4.57 10.67 -11.34
CA TYR A 117 4.13 10.86 -9.96
C TYR A 117 5.36 11.09 -9.09
N GLU A 118 5.44 12.25 -8.48
CA GLU A 118 6.54 12.63 -7.61
C GLU A 118 6.11 12.65 -6.13
N ASN A 119 7.10 12.65 -5.26
CA ASN A 119 6.83 12.69 -3.82
C ASN A 119 6.26 14.06 -3.44
N GLY A 120 5.05 14.11 -2.91
CA GLY A 120 4.33 15.34 -2.59
C GLY A 120 3.18 15.67 -3.54
N ASP A 121 3.06 15.01 -4.70
CA ASP A 121 1.96 15.22 -5.65
C ASP A 121 0.60 14.90 -5.05
N TRP A 122 0.57 13.95 -4.11
CA TRP A 122 -0.64 13.64 -3.37
C TRP A 122 -1.19 14.87 -2.65
N GLU A 123 -0.39 15.48 -1.80
CA GLU A 123 -0.78 16.60 -0.96
C GLU A 123 -1.00 17.87 -1.78
N LYS A 124 -0.27 18.01 -2.88
CA LYS A 124 -0.30 19.22 -3.70
C LYS A 124 -1.45 19.25 -4.70
N TYR A 125 -1.79 18.09 -5.27
CA TYR A 125 -2.74 18.03 -6.38
C TYR A 125 -3.92 17.09 -6.11
N ILE A 126 -3.68 15.84 -5.72
CA ILE A 126 -4.72 14.82 -5.69
C ILE A 126 -5.66 15.02 -4.51
N GLN A 127 -5.11 15.23 -3.32
CA GLN A 127 -5.91 15.40 -2.10
C GLN A 127 -6.80 16.66 -2.14
N PRO A 128 -6.32 17.86 -2.54
CA PRO A 128 -7.16 19.05 -2.64
C PRO A 128 -8.32 18.87 -3.62
N ILE A 129 -8.08 18.32 -4.81
CA ILE A 129 -9.13 18.02 -5.80
C ILE A 129 -10.16 17.06 -5.20
N THR A 130 -9.69 15.96 -4.60
CA THR A 130 -10.58 14.96 -4.01
C THR A 130 -11.40 15.55 -2.87
N ASN A 131 -10.81 16.35 -1.98
CA ASN A 131 -11.52 16.98 -0.86
C ASN A 131 -12.57 17.99 -1.32
N LYS A 132 -12.26 18.81 -2.33
CA LYS A 132 -13.21 19.73 -2.96
C LYS A 132 -14.43 19.00 -3.51
N ILE A 133 -14.21 17.89 -4.21
CA ILE A 133 -15.30 17.06 -4.74
C ILE A 133 -16.07 16.38 -3.59
N CYS A 134 -15.39 15.86 -2.59
CA CYS A 134 -16.02 15.27 -1.41
C CYS A 134 -16.95 16.29 -0.72
N GLU A 135 -16.50 17.52 -0.50
CA GLU A 135 -17.29 18.61 0.09
C GLU A 135 -18.55 18.89 -0.73
N LYS A 136 -18.43 18.99 -2.06
CA LYS A 136 -19.56 19.21 -2.97
C LYS A 136 -20.67 18.15 -2.81
N TYR A 137 -20.27 16.89 -2.58
CA TYR A 137 -21.20 15.76 -2.43
C TYR A 137 -21.55 15.44 -0.97
N GLY A 138 -21.18 16.30 -0.03
CA GLY A 138 -21.43 16.10 1.41
C GLY A 138 -20.69 14.89 2.00
N LEU A 139 -19.60 14.49 1.37
CA LEU A 139 -18.76 13.37 1.79
C LEU A 139 -17.65 13.89 2.71
N PRO A 140 -17.25 13.14 3.75
CA PRO A 140 -16.14 13.55 4.60
C PRO A 140 -14.84 13.67 3.80
N PRO A 141 -13.97 14.65 4.14
CA PRO A 141 -12.70 14.82 3.46
C PRO A 141 -11.79 13.61 3.69
N LEU A 142 -10.81 13.45 2.80
CA LEU A 142 -9.74 12.48 2.99
C LEU A 142 -8.84 12.94 4.13
N GLU A 143 -8.91 12.26 5.26
CA GLU A 143 -7.94 12.43 6.33
C GLU A 143 -6.66 11.68 5.98
N PHE A 144 -5.54 12.39 6.02
CA PHE A 144 -4.24 11.82 5.80
C PHE A 144 -3.53 11.59 7.12
N ASP A 145 -3.42 10.32 7.52
CA ASP A 145 -2.60 9.94 8.66
C ASP A 145 -1.12 9.87 8.22
N ALA A 146 -0.33 10.84 8.66
CA ALA A 146 1.11 10.90 8.36
C ALA A 146 1.89 9.66 8.85
N GLU A 147 1.37 8.95 9.86
CA GLU A 147 1.98 7.72 10.36
C GLU A 147 1.80 6.53 9.40
N THR A 148 0.78 6.55 8.53
CA THR A 148 0.56 5.50 7.53
C THR A 148 1.33 5.70 6.23
N ARG A 149 2.17 6.73 6.10
CA ARG A 149 2.95 7.10 4.90
C ARG A 149 3.83 5.98 4.32
N LYS A 150 4.12 4.94 5.07
CA LYS A 150 4.85 3.77 4.56
C LYS A 150 3.86 2.76 4.00
N GLY A 151 3.37 3.03 2.79
CA GLY A 151 2.55 2.09 2.05
C GLY A 151 3.22 0.70 1.96
N LYS A 152 2.43 -0.35 2.12
CA LYS A 152 2.92 -1.71 1.89
C LYS A 152 3.17 -1.90 0.39
N SER A 153 4.29 -2.52 0.02
CA SER A 153 4.46 -2.96 -1.36
C SER A 153 3.34 -3.96 -1.74
N TYR A 154 3.03 -4.04 -3.04
CA TYR A 154 2.02 -4.99 -3.54
C TYR A 154 2.29 -6.43 -3.06
N ALA A 155 3.54 -6.86 -3.01
CA ALA A 155 3.93 -8.17 -2.49
C ALA A 155 3.62 -8.31 -0.99
N GLN A 156 3.84 -7.28 -0.19
CA GLN A 156 3.48 -7.26 1.23
C GLN A 156 1.96 -7.29 1.43
N TRP A 157 1.22 -6.53 0.62
CA TRP A 157 -0.24 -6.53 0.65
C TRP A 157 -0.82 -7.90 0.26
N GLN A 158 -0.30 -8.55 -0.79
CA GLN A 158 -0.71 -9.90 -1.17
C GLN A 158 -0.40 -10.94 -0.07
N ALA A 159 0.77 -10.85 0.55
CA ALA A 159 1.14 -11.74 1.65
C ALA A 159 0.20 -11.55 2.84
N ASP A 160 -0.13 -10.31 3.20
CA ASP A 160 -1.10 -10.00 4.25
C ASP A 160 -2.51 -10.51 3.93
N LYS A 161 -2.96 -10.38 2.67
CA LYS A 161 -4.26 -10.88 2.20
C LYS A 161 -4.34 -12.41 2.26
N LYS A 162 -3.23 -13.09 1.99
CA LYS A 162 -3.12 -14.56 2.07
C LYS A 162 -2.85 -15.06 3.50
N GLY A 163 -2.75 -14.18 4.50
CA GLY A 163 -2.39 -14.54 5.88
C GLY A 163 -0.96 -15.05 6.04
N ALA A 164 -0.12 -14.94 5.01
CA ALA A 164 1.26 -15.40 5.07
C ALA A 164 2.11 -14.45 5.93
N PRO A 165 2.97 -14.96 6.80
CA PRO A 165 3.88 -14.14 7.57
C PRO A 165 4.88 -13.46 6.63
N THR A 166 4.98 -12.13 6.70
CA THR A 166 6.02 -11.39 5.99
C THR A 166 7.30 -11.39 6.80
N TRP A 167 8.45 -11.35 6.14
CA TRP A 167 9.75 -11.24 6.82
C TRP A 167 9.79 -10.09 7.83
N LYS A 168 9.14 -8.97 7.51
CA LYS A 168 9.03 -7.85 8.44
C LYS A 168 8.28 -8.21 9.73
N LYS A 169 7.20 -8.99 9.65
CA LYS A 169 6.45 -9.45 10.83
C LYS A 169 7.25 -10.47 11.64
N ILE A 170 7.94 -11.39 10.94
CA ILE A 170 8.80 -12.39 11.59
C ILE A 170 9.92 -11.70 12.37
N ILE A 171 10.69 -10.83 11.70
CA ILE A 171 11.81 -10.12 12.34
C ILE A 171 11.35 -9.29 13.54
N ARG A 172 10.19 -8.61 13.44
CA ARG A 172 9.62 -7.87 14.57
C ARG A 172 9.30 -8.77 15.76
N ALA A 173 8.63 -9.89 15.51
CA ALA A 173 8.28 -10.85 16.56
C ALA A 173 9.53 -11.44 17.23
N ASP A 174 10.56 -11.74 16.45
CA ASP A 174 11.84 -12.23 16.97
C ASP A 174 12.56 -11.16 17.79
N ILE A 175 12.59 -9.90 17.32
CA ILE A 175 13.15 -8.78 18.08
C ILE A 175 12.40 -8.59 19.40
N ASP A 176 11.06 -8.59 19.37
CA ASP A 176 10.23 -8.42 20.57
C ASP A 176 10.51 -9.53 21.60
N TYR A 177 10.60 -10.77 21.12
CA TYR A 177 10.95 -11.90 21.98
C TYR A 177 12.36 -11.77 22.57
N ILE A 178 13.35 -11.46 21.75
CA ILE A 178 14.74 -11.35 22.20
C ILE A 178 14.93 -10.17 23.16
N ILE A 179 14.25 -9.04 22.96
CA ILE A 179 14.23 -7.93 23.91
C ILE A 179 13.78 -8.43 25.30
N SER A 180 12.74 -9.28 25.34
CA SER A 180 12.17 -9.77 26.62
C SER A 180 13.12 -10.65 27.43
N ILE A 181 14.12 -11.25 26.80
CA ILE A 181 15.09 -12.15 27.44
C ILE A 181 16.52 -11.58 27.52
N SER A 182 16.75 -10.35 27.01
CA SER A 182 18.07 -9.74 26.97
C SER A 182 18.18 -8.61 28.00
N GLY A 183 19.27 -8.58 28.72
CA GLY A 183 19.50 -7.57 29.74
C GLY A 183 20.35 -6.37 29.28
N ASN A 184 21.01 -6.48 28.15
CA ASN A 184 21.85 -5.44 27.55
C ASN A 184 21.98 -5.66 26.04
N GLU A 185 22.68 -4.78 25.36
CA GLU A 185 22.84 -4.81 23.92
C GLU A 185 23.64 -6.03 23.45
N GLU A 186 24.70 -6.39 24.16
CA GLU A 186 25.54 -7.53 23.81
C GLU A 186 24.76 -8.84 23.87
N GLU A 187 23.95 -9.02 24.92
CA GLU A 187 23.05 -10.17 25.05
C GLU A 187 21.99 -10.17 23.96
N PHE A 188 21.43 -9.01 23.61
CA PHE A 188 20.48 -8.89 22.52
C PHE A 188 21.08 -9.36 21.18
N ILE A 189 22.27 -8.88 20.84
CA ILE A 189 22.98 -9.28 19.62
C ILE A 189 23.25 -10.79 19.65
N SER A 190 23.85 -11.30 20.73
CA SER A 190 24.17 -12.73 20.89
C SER A 190 22.94 -13.61 20.79
N ASN A 191 21.82 -13.22 21.39
CA ASN A 191 20.59 -13.99 21.35
C ASN A 191 19.92 -13.96 19.96
N MET A 192 19.97 -12.83 19.25
CA MET A 192 19.53 -12.76 17.86
C MET A 192 20.38 -13.64 16.93
N GLU A 193 21.69 -13.70 17.15
CA GLU A 193 22.59 -14.59 16.39
C GLU A 193 22.30 -16.07 16.66
N LYS A 194 22.01 -16.45 17.91
CA LYS A 194 21.61 -17.82 18.26
C LYS A 194 20.35 -18.30 17.56
N ILE A 195 19.43 -17.40 17.24
CA ILE A 195 18.22 -17.74 16.49
C ILE A 195 18.39 -17.62 14.97
N GLY A 196 19.61 -17.41 14.48
CA GLY A 196 19.95 -17.49 13.07
C GLY A 196 19.97 -16.15 12.31
N TYR A 197 20.09 -15.04 13.01
CA TYR A 197 20.31 -13.73 12.38
C TYR A 197 21.79 -13.35 12.36
N GLN A 198 22.23 -12.77 11.27
CA GLN A 198 23.48 -12.02 11.24
C GLN A 198 23.16 -10.56 11.55
N ILE A 199 23.76 -10.03 12.62
CA ILE A 199 23.56 -8.65 13.06
C ILE A 199 24.77 -7.81 12.66
N ARG A 200 24.50 -6.61 12.15
CA ARG A 200 25.53 -5.58 11.92
C ARG A 200 25.03 -4.26 12.47
N LYS A 201 25.92 -3.53 13.14
CA LYS A 201 25.70 -2.12 13.46
C LYS A 201 26.14 -1.25 12.30
N GLY A 202 25.44 -0.17 12.08
CA GLY A 202 25.82 0.85 11.12
C GLY A 202 25.33 2.21 11.57
N ASP A 203 25.81 3.23 10.92
CA ASP A 203 25.38 4.62 11.10
C ASP A 203 24.91 5.19 9.76
N SER A 204 23.90 6.05 9.79
CA SER A 204 23.34 6.70 8.62
C SER A 204 23.15 8.18 8.92
N GLN A 205 23.65 9.05 8.07
CA GLN A 205 23.47 10.51 8.19
C GLN A 205 22.00 10.92 8.41
N LYS A 206 21.05 10.18 7.82
CA LYS A 206 19.62 10.48 7.91
C LYS A 206 18.92 9.85 9.11
N HIS A 207 19.36 8.68 9.56
CA HIS A 207 18.63 7.87 10.54
C HIS A 207 19.45 7.56 11.81
N GLY A 208 20.69 8.05 11.90
CA GLY A 208 21.62 7.74 12.99
C GLY A 208 22.00 6.25 13.04
N ALA A 209 22.40 5.80 14.21
CA ALA A 209 22.77 4.41 14.45
C ALA A 209 21.62 3.44 14.17
N TYR A 210 21.93 2.28 13.61
CA TYR A 210 20.96 1.24 13.33
C TYR A 210 21.55 -0.17 13.44
N PHE A 211 20.66 -1.14 13.70
CA PHE A 211 20.94 -2.55 13.48
C PHE A 211 20.51 -2.97 12.07
N SER A 212 21.26 -3.88 11.47
CA SER A 212 20.87 -4.60 10.25
C SER A 212 20.72 -6.08 10.58
N PHE A 213 19.51 -6.61 10.41
CA PHE A 213 19.12 -8.01 10.69
C PHE A 213 19.05 -8.78 9.39
N ARG A 214 19.89 -9.79 9.18
CA ARG A 214 19.88 -10.66 8.03
C ARG A 214 19.68 -12.11 8.46
N ALA A 215 18.50 -12.68 8.17
CA ALA A 215 18.29 -14.11 8.32
C ALA A 215 19.14 -14.90 7.30
N MET A 216 19.56 -16.12 7.64
CA MET A 216 20.44 -16.93 6.79
C MET A 216 19.89 -17.17 5.38
N GLU A 217 18.56 -17.25 5.23
CA GLU A 217 17.88 -17.47 3.95
C GLU A 217 17.77 -16.20 3.09
N GLN A 218 18.20 -15.03 3.60
CA GLN A 218 18.04 -13.75 2.92
C GLN A 218 19.34 -13.22 2.32
N LYS A 219 19.23 -12.70 1.10
CA LYS A 219 20.37 -12.03 0.42
C LYS A 219 20.69 -10.66 1.03
N ARG A 220 19.70 -9.97 1.62
CA ARG A 220 19.83 -8.61 2.18
C ARG A 220 19.27 -8.54 3.59
N GLY A 221 19.93 -7.76 4.46
CA GLY A 221 19.45 -7.49 5.81
C GLY A 221 18.37 -6.39 5.85
N TRP A 222 17.52 -6.48 6.86
CA TRP A 222 16.55 -5.45 7.20
C TRP A 222 17.16 -4.46 8.20
N ARG A 223 17.16 -3.19 7.86
CA ARG A 223 17.63 -2.14 8.76
C ARG A 223 16.56 -1.79 9.78
N SER A 224 16.94 -1.60 11.04
CA SER A 224 16.02 -1.37 12.16
C SER A 224 15.04 -0.22 11.90
N TYR A 225 15.49 0.90 11.35
CA TYR A 225 14.64 2.04 11.02
C TYR A 225 13.58 1.76 9.93
N ASN A 226 13.70 0.67 9.15
CA ASN A 226 12.69 0.24 8.19
C ASN A 226 11.64 -0.69 8.80
N LEU A 227 11.84 -1.12 10.03
CA LEU A 227 10.89 -1.97 10.73
C LEU A 227 9.71 -1.17 11.30
N GLY A 228 9.84 0.14 11.49
CA GLY A 228 8.80 1.05 11.98
C GLY A 228 9.02 1.49 13.41
N SER A 229 8.06 2.23 13.97
CA SER A 229 8.13 2.72 15.35
C SER A 229 8.30 1.58 16.35
N GLY A 230 9.10 1.79 17.38
CA GLY A 230 9.46 0.79 18.40
C GLY A 230 10.64 -0.10 18.02
N TYR A 231 11.21 0.06 16.81
CA TYR A 231 12.31 -0.77 16.31
C TYR A 231 13.53 0.03 15.84
N HIS A 232 13.57 1.36 16.06
CA HIS A 232 14.78 2.14 15.87
C HIS A 232 15.85 1.72 16.90
N TYR A 233 17.10 1.99 16.62
CA TYR A 233 18.22 1.57 17.46
C TYR A 233 18.03 1.95 18.94
N GLU A 234 17.79 3.24 19.21
CA GLU A 234 17.58 3.74 20.58
C GLU A 234 16.29 3.20 21.21
N GLU A 235 15.25 2.97 20.42
CA GLU A 235 14.00 2.40 20.91
C GLU A 235 14.18 0.94 21.35
N ILE A 236 14.93 0.14 20.60
CA ILE A 236 15.29 -1.23 20.97
C ILE A 236 16.07 -1.21 22.28
N LEU A 237 17.11 -0.38 22.39
CA LEU A 237 17.92 -0.26 23.62
C LEU A 237 17.10 0.23 24.82
N SER A 238 16.20 1.18 24.58
CA SER A 238 15.29 1.69 25.61
C SER A 238 14.34 0.59 26.12
N ARG A 239 13.82 -0.25 25.23
CA ARG A 239 12.95 -1.39 25.59
C ARG A 239 13.72 -2.43 26.39
N ILE A 240 14.92 -2.82 25.99
CA ILE A 240 15.79 -3.74 26.74
C ILE A 240 16.03 -3.21 28.17
N ARG A 241 16.27 -1.91 28.34
CA ARG A 241 16.46 -1.27 29.66
C ARG A 241 15.18 -1.26 30.51
N ARG A 242 14.01 -1.04 29.90
CA ARG A 242 12.71 -0.98 30.61
C ARG A 242 12.25 -2.35 31.09
N GLU A 243 12.46 -3.40 30.35
CA GLU A 243 12.04 -4.74 30.76
C GLU A 243 12.82 -5.27 31.97
N LYS A 244 14.04 -4.79 32.22
CA LYS A 244 14.74 -5.07 33.48
C LYS A 244 13.98 -4.63 34.74
N PHE A 245 13.12 -3.63 34.67
CA PHE A 245 12.36 -3.13 35.82
C PHE A 245 11.05 -3.88 36.06
N VAL A 246 10.54 -4.63 35.10
CA VAL A 246 9.23 -5.31 35.17
C VAL A 246 9.33 -6.77 35.60
N TYR A 247 10.45 -7.43 35.36
CA TYR A 247 10.65 -8.85 35.65
C TYR A 247 11.34 -9.11 37.00
N LYS A 248 10.62 -8.88 38.10
CA LYS A 248 10.98 -9.45 39.41
C LYS A 248 10.26 -10.77 39.74
N ASN A 249 9.55 -11.38 38.80
CA ASN A 249 8.92 -12.70 39.03
C ASN A 249 8.89 -13.54 37.74
N PRO A 250 9.79 -14.51 37.55
CA PRO A 250 9.78 -15.35 36.37
C PRO A 250 8.80 -16.51 36.53
N ARG A 251 7.58 -16.38 36.01
CA ARG A 251 6.87 -17.57 35.52
C ARG A 251 7.35 -17.82 34.11
N SER A 252 8.24 -18.80 33.95
CA SER A 252 8.81 -19.16 32.66
C SER A 252 7.74 -19.41 31.59
N PRO A 253 7.79 -18.69 30.45
CA PRO A 253 6.98 -19.09 29.30
C PRO A 253 7.58 -20.36 28.69
N ARG A 254 6.78 -21.36 28.48
CA ARG A 254 7.19 -22.58 27.77
C ARG A 254 7.54 -22.22 26.34
N ILE A 255 8.83 -22.28 26.01
CA ILE A 255 9.36 -22.11 24.66
C ILE A 255 8.81 -23.24 23.79
N ARG A 256 7.96 -22.92 22.82
CA ARG A 256 7.62 -23.84 21.73
C ARG A 256 8.45 -23.44 20.52
N PHE A 257 9.44 -24.25 20.17
CA PHE A 257 10.06 -24.20 18.86
C PHE A 257 8.99 -24.52 17.80
N TYR A 258 8.64 -23.57 16.97
CA TYR A 258 7.78 -23.83 15.82
C TYR A 258 8.64 -24.37 14.67
N LYS A 259 8.72 -25.70 14.57
CA LYS A 259 8.92 -26.34 13.26
C LYS A 259 7.74 -25.92 12.40
N MET A 260 8.00 -25.31 11.23
CA MET A 260 6.96 -24.89 10.30
C MET A 260 6.08 -26.07 9.90
N LYS A 261 4.96 -26.27 10.58
CA LYS A 261 3.79 -26.98 10.09
C LYS A 261 2.68 -25.95 9.86
N ARG A 262 2.05 -26.01 8.68
CA ARG A 262 0.90 -25.20 8.30
C ARG A 262 -0.07 -25.08 9.47
N ILE A 263 -0.31 -23.85 9.93
CA ILE A 263 -1.35 -23.56 10.91
C ILE A 263 -2.54 -22.96 10.15
N ASN A 264 -3.66 -23.70 10.16
CA ASN A 264 -4.98 -23.15 9.87
C ASN A 264 -5.34 -22.18 10.99
N THR A 265 -5.36 -20.89 10.72
CA THR A 265 -5.88 -19.87 11.64
C THR A 265 -7.24 -19.37 11.19
N HIS A 266 -8.28 -20.12 11.54
CA HIS A 266 -9.63 -19.58 11.71
C HIS A 266 -9.81 -19.21 13.18
N GLN A 267 -9.37 -18.06 13.63
CA GLN A 267 -9.81 -17.36 14.86
C GLN A 267 -8.77 -16.30 15.28
N ALA A 268 -8.81 -15.14 14.67
CA ALA A 268 -8.33 -13.85 15.23
C ALA A 268 -8.70 -12.68 14.29
N VAL A 269 -9.98 -12.56 13.97
CA VAL A 269 -10.50 -11.40 13.22
C VAL A 269 -11.72 -10.87 13.96
N THR A 270 -11.54 -10.25 15.12
CA THR A 270 -12.66 -9.57 15.80
C THR A 270 -12.26 -8.43 16.74
N GLN A 271 -11.17 -7.68 16.53
CA GLN A 271 -10.96 -6.48 17.36
C GLN A 271 -10.26 -5.27 16.73
N PHE A 272 -10.05 -5.23 15.41
CA PHE A 272 -9.49 -4.04 14.74
C PHE A 272 -10.39 -3.51 13.62
N GLN A 273 -11.67 -3.33 13.92
CA GLN A 273 -12.60 -2.65 13.00
C GLN A 273 -13.20 -1.42 13.67
N LYS A 274 -12.43 -0.36 13.85
CA LYS A 274 -12.98 1.00 14.04
C LYS A 274 -11.88 2.05 13.83
N LYS A 275 -11.51 2.30 12.59
CA LYS A 275 -11.12 3.59 11.98
C LYS A 275 -10.84 3.30 10.51
N ARG A 276 -11.85 3.47 9.68
CA ARG A 276 -11.73 3.26 8.24
C ARG A 276 -11.39 4.58 7.59
N ILE A 277 -10.18 4.65 7.04
CA ILE A 277 -9.68 5.77 6.25
C ILE A 277 -9.93 5.42 4.79
N ARG A 278 -10.49 6.35 4.01
CA ARG A 278 -10.50 6.25 2.55
C ARG A 278 -9.07 6.11 2.04
N LYS A 279 -8.82 5.24 1.10
CA LYS A 279 -7.48 5.01 0.55
C LYS A 279 -7.51 5.12 -0.97
N ILE A 280 -6.60 5.91 -1.53
CA ILE A 280 -6.26 5.87 -2.94
C ILE A 280 -5.01 5.00 -3.08
N TYR A 281 -5.07 4.01 -3.96
CA TYR A 281 -3.97 3.10 -4.22
C TYR A 281 -3.40 3.35 -5.62
N PHE A 282 -2.06 3.38 -5.70
CA PHE A 282 -1.32 3.38 -6.95
C PHE A 282 -0.89 1.95 -7.26
N VAL A 283 -1.25 1.45 -8.42
CA VAL A 283 -0.92 0.09 -8.89
C VAL A 283 0.01 0.14 -10.11
#